data_2c1d795a717498d172407763db23ebb1
#
_entry.id   2c1d795a717498d172407763db23ebb1
#
_cell.length_a   1.000
_cell.length_b   1.000
_cell.length_c   1.000
_cell.angle_alpha   90.00
_cell.angle_beta   90.00
_cell.angle_gamma   90.00
#
_symmetry.space_group_name_H-M   'P 1'
#
loop_
_entity.id
_entity.type
_entity.pdbx_description
1 polymer ?
#
loop_
_entity_poly.entity_id
_entity_poly.type
_entity_poly.pdbx_seq_one_letter_code
_entity_poly.pdbx_strand_id
1 'polypeptide(L)'
;WKEYEMEVMRDQADNVVIICAIENFDPMGVHTGDSITVAPAQTLTDKEYQRMRDATIACMREIGVETGGSNVQFAVNPDTGRMTIIEMNPRVSRSSALASKATGFPIAKIAAKLAVGYRLDEIRNDITRETFACFEPTIDYVVTKIPRWTFEKFPDADPVLTVQMKSVGETMSIGRTFKESLQKALRGLEIGHFGLGGGKKDLWGTAKQPSKDTI
;
A
#
# COMPACT_ATOMS: atom_id res chain seq x y z
N TRP A 1 -9.21 2.28 -14.10
CA TRP A 1 -8.91 3.36 -13.17
C TRP A 1 -7.75 2.94 -12.26
N LYS A 2 -6.98 3.91 -11.78
CA LYS A 2 -5.94 3.70 -10.79
C LYS A 2 -6.53 3.49 -9.41
N GLU A 3 -5.85 2.68 -8.59
CA GLU A 3 -6.27 2.42 -7.22
C GLU A 3 -5.22 2.92 -6.23
N TYR A 4 -5.72 3.56 -5.17
CA TYR A 4 -4.90 4.09 -4.07
C TYR A 4 -5.51 3.72 -2.73
N GLU A 5 -4.68 3.67 -1.71
CA GLU A 5 -5.10 3.39 -0.35
C GLU A 5 -4.52 4.43 0.62
N MET A 6 -5.31 4.82 1.61
CA MET A 6 -4.88 5.63 2.74
C MET A 6 -4.96 4.82 4.02
N GLU A 7 -3.84 4.64 4.68
CA GLU A 7 -3.80 4.15 6.05
C GLU A 7 -3.89 5.34 7.00
N VAL A 8 -4.90 5.32 7.87
CA VAL A 8 -5.29 6.47 8.71
C VAL A 8 -5.60 6.00 10.13
N MET A 9 -5.32 6.84 11.12
CA MET A 9 -5.73 6.61 12.50
C MET A 9 -6.45 7.84 13.05
N ARG A 10 -7.41 7.60 13.95
CA ARG A 10 -8.16 8.62 14.65
C ARG A 10 -8.35 8.22 16.11
N ASP A 11 -8.31 9.20 17.01
CA ASP A 11 -8.59 9.04 18.43
C ASP A 11 -9.89 9.72 18.87
N GLN A 12 -10.28 9.53 20.13
CA GLN A 12 -11.50 10.11 20.71
C GLN A 12 -11.49 11.64 20.79
N ALA A 13 -10.32 12.27 20.72
CA ALA A 13 -10.19 13.74 20.71
C ALA A 13 -10.23 14.33 19.29
N ASP A 14 -10.59 13.49 18.28
CA ASP A 14 -10.62 13.84 16.86
C ASP A 14 -9.23 14.19 16.27
N ASN A 15 -8.15 13.78 16.92
CA ASN A 15 -6.84 13.81 16.27
C ASN A 15 -6.81 12.77 15.18
N VAL A 16 -6.46 13.18 13.96
CA VAL A 16 -6.36 12.30 12.79
C VAL A 16 -4.95 12.35 12.22
N VAL A 17 -4.40 11.21 11.88
CA VAL A 17 -3.06 11.08 11.27
C VAL A 17 -3.12 10.15 10.08
N ILE A 18 -2.63 10.62 8.94
CA ILE A 18 -2.40 9.76 7.76
C ILE A 18 -1.03 9.11 7.92
N ILE A 19 -1.04 7.79 7.99
CA ILE A 19 0.20 7.02 8.20
C ILE A 19 0.94 6.84 6.89
N CYS A 20 0.19 6.49 5.84
CA CYS A 20 0.78 6.19 4.54
C CYS A 20 -0.26 6.31 3.42
N ALA A 21 0.18 6.88 2.29
CA ALA A 21 -0.53 6.76 1.02
C ALA A 21 0.14 5.67 0.20
N ILE A 22 -0.64 4.71 -0.27
CA ILE A 22 -0.17 3.55 -1.04
C ILE A 22 -0.79 3.63 -2.44
N GLU A 23 -0.01 3.35 -3.46
CA GLU A 23 -0.48 3.20 -4.83
C GLU A 23 -0.44 1.74 -5.24
N ASN A 24 -1.54 1.24 -5.79
CA ASN A 24 -1.61 -0.06 -6.42
C ASN A 24 -1.16 0.06 -7.88
N PHE A 25 -0.18 -0.74 -8.27
CA PHE A 25 0.35 -0.73 -9.63
C PHE A 25 -0.63 -1.35 -10.62
N ASP A 26 -1.35 -2.36 -10.17
CA ASP A 26 -2.41 -3.00 -10.94
C ASP A 26 -3.67 -2.12 -10.98
N PRO A 27 -4.46 -2.18 -12.05
CA PRO A 27 -5.69 -1.39 -12.16
C PRO A 27 -6.74 -1.88 -11.17
N MET A 28 -7.70 -0.99 -10.88
CA MET A 28 -8.89 -1.34 -10.10
C MET A 28 -9.58 -2.58 -10.69
N GLY A 29 -9.96 -3.51 -9.82
CA GLY A 29 -10.55 -4.83 -10.19
C GLY A 29 -9.62 -6.00 -9.90
N VAL A 30 -8.34 -5.75 -9.63
CA VAL A 30 -7.41 -6.72 -9.03
C VAL A 30 -7.46 -6.53 -7.51
N HIS A 31 -7.62 -7.62 -6.76
CA HIS A 31 -7.61 -7.55 -5.30
C HIS A 31 -6.31 -6.93 -4.78
N THR A 32 -6.40 -6.00 -3.83
CA THR A 32 -5.23 -5.26 -3.30
C THR A 32 -4.14 -6.18 -2.75
N GLY A 33 -4.51 -7.35 -2.21
CA GLY A 33 -3.57 -8.39 -1.79
C GLY A 33 -2.75 -8.99 -2.94
N ASP A 34 -3.28 -8.97 -4.15
CA ASP A 34 -2.64 -9.50 -5.36
C ASP A 34 -1.95 -8.42 -6.18
N SER A 35 -2.15 -7.16 -5.85
CA SER A 35 -1.52 -6.03 -6.54
C SER A 35 -0.07 -5.80 -6.07
N ILE A 36 0.78 -5.40 -7.01
CA ILE A 36 2.06 -4.78 -6.67
C ILE A 36 1.74 -3.40 -6.11
N THR A 37 2.26 -3.07 -4.94
CA THR A 37 2.01 -1.79 -4.29
C THR A 37 3.28 -1.02 -4.01
N VAL A 38 3.19 0.29 -4.03
CA VAL A 38 4.29 1.20 -3.75
C VAL A 38 3.88 2.25 -2.71
N ALA A 39 4.77 2.52 -1.78
CA ALA A 39 4.62 3.55 -0.76
C ALA A 39 5.88 4.44 -0.72
N PRO A 40 5.76 5.77 -0.67
CA PRO A 40 4.52 6.51 -0.82
C PRO A 40 3.95 6.43 -2.24
N ALA A 41 2.69 6.83 -2.45
CA ALA A 41 2.09 6.94 -3.78
C ALA A 41 2.95 7.82 -4.69
N GLN A 42 3.21 7.35 -5.92
CA GLN A 42 4.21 7.95 -6.82
C GLN A 42 3.60 8.92 -7.84
N THR A 43 2.33 8.71 -8.18
CA THR A 43 1.69 9.40 -9.32
C THR A 43 0.54 10.33 -8.93
N LEU A 44 0.33 10.57 -7.63
CA LEU A 44 -0.60 11.60 -7.14
C LEU A 44 0.07 12.98 -7.19
N THR A 45 -0.66 13.95 -7.70
CA THR A 45 -0.33 15.36 -7.45
C THR A 45 -0.66 15.73 -6.00
N ASP A 46 -0.04 16.76 -5.47
CA ASP A 46 -0.37 17.25 -4.11
C ASP A 46 -1.85 17.58 -3.97
N LYS A 47 -2.45 18.19 -4.97
CA LYS A 47 -3.88 18.53 -4.98
C LYS A 47 -4.78 17.28 -4.89
N GLU A 48 -4.44 16.22 -5.61
CA GLU A 48 -5.18 14.96 -5.55
C GLU A 48 -4.98 14.28 -4.19
N TYR A 49 -3.75 14.27 -3.69
CA TYR A 49 -3.42 13.75 -2.36
C TYR A 49 -4.24 14.47 -1.26
N GLN A 50 -4.30 15.80 -1.26
CA GLN A 50 -5.06 16.56 -0.26
C GLN A 50 -6.56 16.27 -0.35
N ARG A 51 -7.12 16.17 -1.54
CA ARG A 51 -8.53 15.77 -1.73
C ARG A 51 -8.80 14.37 -1.18
N MET A 52 -7.89 13.43 -1.41
CA MET A 52 -7.98 12.06 -0.91
C MET A 52 -7.87 12.03 0.61
N ARG A 53 -6.97 12.81 1.18
CA ARG A 53 -6.79 13.01 2.62
C ARG A 53 -8.07 13.54 3.27
N ASP A 54 -8.66 14.60 2.73
CA ASP A 54 -9.88 15.20 3.24
C ASP A 54 -11.06 14.21 3.20
N ALA A 55 -11.21 13.47 2.09
CA ALA A 55 -12.22 12.44 1.95
C ALA A 55 -12.01 11.29 2.97
N THR A 56 -10.76 10.88 3.21
CA THR A 56 -10.42 9.88 4.21
C THR A 56 -10.85 10.32 5.60
N ILE A 57 -10.54 11.55 5.99
CA ILE A 57 -10.89 12.11 7.28
C ILE A 57 -12.42 12.21 7.44
N ALA A 58 -13.11 12.65 6.39
CA ALA A 58 -14.58 12.71 6.38
C ALA A 58 -15.20 11.32 6.58
N CYS A 59 -14.69 10.29 5.91
CA CYS A 59 -15.15 8.91 6.09
C CYS A 59 -14.92 8.40 7.51
N MET A 60 -13.75 8.66 8.09
CA MET A 60 -13.44 8.26 9.47
C MET A 60 -14.44 8.82 10.47
N ARG A 61 -14.82 10.09 10.29
CA ARG A 61 -15.79 10.78 11.15
C ARG A 61 -17.20 10.26 10.94
N GLU A 62 -17.64 10.09 9.68
CA GLU A 62 -18.99 9.64 9.34
C GLU A 62 -19.26 8.21 9.81
N ILE A 63 -18.30 7.31 9.63
CA ILE A 63 -18.38 5.93 10.12
C ILE A 63 -18.26 5.84 11.65
N GLY A 64 -17.70 6.86 12.29
CA GLY A 64 -17.55 6.91 13.74
C GLY A 64 -16.36 6.11 14.28
N VAL A 65 -15.29 5.93 13.49
CA VAL A 65 -14.05 5.32 14.01
C VAL A 65 -13.35 6.33 14.92
N GLU A 66 -13.28 6.02 16.21
CA GLU A 66 -12.77 6.93 17.24
C GLU A 66 -11.55 6.38 17.99
N THR A 67 -11.20 5.10 17.81
CA THR A 67 -10.17 4.44 18.62
C THR A 67 -9.33 3.48 17.77
N GLY A 68 -8.83 3.92 16.64
CA GLY A 68 -8.02 2.98 15.87
C GLY A 68 -7.68 3.41 14.46
N GLY A 69 -7.21 2.44 13.72
CA GLY A 69 -6.80 2.59 12.34
C GLY A 69 -7.83 2.05 11.35
N SER A 70 -7.77 2.60 10.15
CA SER A 70 -8.58 2.17 9.01
C SER A 70 -7.76 2.26 7.73
N ASN A 71 -8.17 1.45 6.76
CA ASN A 71 -7.73 1.54 5.38
C ASN A 71 -8.88 2.05 4.53
N VAL A 72 -8.66 3.12 3.78
CA VAL A 72 -9.64 3.69 2.85
C VAL A 72 -9.10 3.54 1.43
N GLN A 73 -9.86 2.89 0.56
CA GLN A 73 -9.48 2.61 -0.81
C GLN A 73 -10.19 3.52 -1.79
N PHE A 74 -9.45 4.01 -2.76
CA PHE A 74 -9.89 4.97 -3.75
C PHE A 74 -9.64 4.50 -5.17
N ALA A 75 -10.60 4.74 -6.05
CA ALA A 75 -10.41 4.67 -7.49
C ALA A 75 -10.29 6.07 -8.07
N VAL A 76 -9.29 6.31 -8.90
CA VAL A 76 -9.06 7.58 -9.58
C VAL A 76 -9.02 7.36 -11.09
N ASN A 77 -9.87 8.09 -11.80
CA ASN A 77 -9.86 8.10 -13.27
C ASN A 77 -8.61 8.86 -13.74
N PRO A 78 -7.70 8.23 -14.51
CA PRO A 78 -6.46 8.87 -14.93
C PRO A 78 -6.65 10.03 -15.90
N ASP A 79 -7.76 10.05 -16.65
CA ASP A 79 -8.02 11.07 -17.67
C ASP A 79 -8.68 12.32 -17.10
N THR A 80 -9.59 12.13 -16.14
CA THR A 80 -10.44 13.22 -15.61
C THR A 80 -10.09 13.62 -14.18
N GLY A 81 -9.30 12.83 -13.45
CA GLY A 81 -9.04 13.00 -12.03
C GLY A 81 -10.25 12.77 -11.14
N ARG A 82 -11.35 12.21 -11.67
CA ARG A 82 -12.53 11.84 -10.87
C ARG A 82 -12.11 10.78 -9.86
N MET A 83 -12.38 11.05 -8.58
CA MET A 83 -12.09 10.17 -7.48
C MET A 83 -13.39 9.57 -6.91
N THR A 84 -13.35 8.30 -6.57
CA THR A 84 -14.44 7.56 -5.91
C THR A 84 -13.83 6.70 -4.80
N ILE A 85 -14.50 6.65 -3.65
CA ILE A 85 -14.16 5.71 -2.58
C ILE A 85 -14.71 4.35 -2.96
N ILE A 86 -13.88 3.33 -2.90
CA ILE A 86 -14.26 1.94 -3.16
C ILE A 86 -14.83 1.32 -1.89
N GLU A 87 -14.04 1.36 -0.83
CA GLU A 87 -14.43 0.84 0.48
C GLU A 87 -13.58 1.45 1.60
N MET A 88 -14.05 1.30 2.81
CA MET A 88 -13.30 1.57 4.03
C MET A 88 -13.29 0.32 4.91
N ASN A 89 -12.12 -0.05 5.38
CA ASN A 89 -11.92 -1.16 6.30
C ASN A 89 -11.55 -0.63 7.69
N PRO A 90 -12.53 -0.49 8.63
CA PRO A 90 -12.30 0.12 9.95
C PRO A 90 -11.65 -0.89 10.92
N ARG A 91 -10.49 -1.36 10.58
CA ARG A 91 -9.69 -2.33 11.33
C ARG A 91 -8.22 -2.27 10.94
N VAL A 92 -7.36 -2.78 11.81
CA VAL A 92 -5.97 -3.09 11.43
C VAL A 92 -5.99 -4.28 10.46
N SER A 93 -5.26 -4.15 9.38
CA SER A 93 -5.25 -5.09 8.26
C SER A 93 -3.82 -5.47 7.84
N ARG A 94 -3.70 -6.26 6.77
CA ARG A 94 -2.39 -6.56 6.16
C ARG A 94 -1.75 -5.31 5.55
N SER A 95 -2.54 -4.43 4.95
CA SER A 95 -2.04 -3.14 4.46
C SER A 95 -1.53 -2.26 5.61
N SER A 96 -2.17 -2.30 6.78
CA SER A 96 -1.67 -1.64 7.99
C SER A 96 -0.32 -2.21 8.45
N ALA A 97 -0.14 -3.53 8.36
CA ALA A 97 1.15 -4.15 8.67
C ALA A 97 2.23 -3.74 7.66
N LEU A 98 1.87 -3.67 6.37
CA LEU A 98 2.76 -3.17 5.32
C LEU A 98 3.13 -1.70 5.56
N ALA A 99 2.14 -0.84 5.81
CA ALA A 99 2.35 0.56 6.13
C ALA A 99 3.22 0.75 7.37
N SER A 100 3.02 -0.06 8.41
CA SER A 100 3.86 -0.06 9.62
C SER A 100 5.32 -0.38 9.30
N LYS A 101 5.57 -1.39 8.46
CA LYS A 101 6.93 -1.73 8.02
C LYS A 101 7.53 -0.66 7.11
N ALA A 102 6.72 -0.09 6.22
CA ALA A 102 7.15 0.93 5.28
C ALA A 102 7.54 2.24 5.97
N THR A 103 6.76 2.68 6.93
CA THR A 103 6.95 3.97 7.61
C THR A 103 7.67 3.85 8.94
N GLY A 104 7.70 2.63 9.51
CA GLY A 104 8.13 2.38 10.87
C GLY A 104 7.11 2.82 11.94
N PHE A 105 5.96 3.36 11.57
CA PHE A 105 4.90 3.75 12.49
C PHE A 105 4.15 2.50 13.01
N PRO A 106 4.16 2.20 14.32
CA PRO A 106 3.64 0.92 14.85
C PRO A 106 2.12 0.96 15.00
N ILE A 107 1.38 0.88 13.89
CA ILE A 107 -0.08 1.04 13.83
C ILE A 107 -0.80 0.16 14.85
N ALA A 108 -0.50 -1.14 14.89
CA ALA A 108 -1.20 -2.09 15.78
C ALA A 108 -0.98 -1.75 17.26
N LYS A 109 0.24 -1.37 17.64
CA LYS A 109 0.57 -0.97 19.02
C LYS A 109 -0.16 0.31 19.42
N ILE A 110 -0.19 1.29 18.52
CA ILE A 110 -0.88 2.55 18.77
C ILE A 110 -2.39 2.32 18.82
N ALA A 111 -2.96 1.54 17.87
CA ALA A 111 -4.38 1.18 17.89
C ALA A 111 -4.81 0.52 19.22
N ALA A 112 -3.98 -0.39 19.76
CA ALA A 112 -4.26 -1.00 21.06
C ALA A 112 -4.28 0.02 22.21
N LYS A 113 -3.41 1.02 22.18
CA LYS A 113 -3.41 2.10 23.18
C LYS A 113 -4.63 3.03 23.02
N LEU A 114 -5.00 3.38 21.79
CA LEU A 114 -6.20 4.16 21.54
C LEU A 114 -7.46 3.44 22.03
N ALA A 115 -7.54 2.11 21.86
CA ALA A 115 -8.66 1.30 22.31
C ALA A 115 -8.86 1.31 23.84
N VAL A 116 -7.81 1.59 24.63
CA VAL A 116 -7.88 1.72 26.09
C VAL A 116 -7.89 3.18 26.56
N GLY A 117 -8.12 4.14 25.65
CA GLY A 117 -8.41 5.52 25.98
C GLY A 117 -7.24 6.50 25.87
N TYR A 118 -6.06 6.07 25.44
CA TYR A 118 -4.98 7.01 25.13
C TYR A 118 -5.31 7.82 23.86
N ARG A 119 -4.74 9.01 23.74
CA ARG A 119 -4.85 9.85 22.56
C ARG A 119 -3.55 9.87 21.77
N LEU A 120 -3.62 10.20 20.49
CA LEU A 120 -2.45 10.26 19.59
C LEU A 120 -1.40 11.28 20.08
N ASP A 121 -1.83 12.38 20.70
CA ASP A 121 -0.94 13.41 21.28
C ASP A 121 -0.33 13.03 22.63
N GLU A 122 -0.74 11.91 23.23
CA GLU A 122 -0.17 11.37 24.48
C GLU A 122 0.81 10.20 24.22
N ILE A 123 0.72 9.57 23.05
CA ILE A 123 1.54 8.41 22.72
C ILE A 123 2.82 8.87 22.01
N ARG A 124 3.98 8.54 22.59
CA ARG A 124 5.25 8.80 21.92
C ARG A 124 5.48 7.86 20.75
N ASN A 125 6.06 8.41 19.68
CA ASN A 125 6.51 7.64 18.52
C ASN A 125 7.75 6.84 18.92
N ASP A 126 7.70 5.52 18.79
CA ASP A 126 8.79 4.62 19.20
C ASP A 126 10.06 4.78 18.34
N ILE A 127 9.94 5.35 17.15
CA ILE A 127 11.04 5.50 16.20
C ILE A 127 11.79 6.78 16.45
N THR A 128 11.09 7.89 16.41
CA THR A 128 11.71 9.20 16.63
C THR A 128 12.07 9.40 18.10
N ARG A 129 11.27 8.83 19.02
CA ARG A 129 11.31 9.00 20.49
C ARG A 129 11.10 10.44 20.93
N GLU A 130 11.11 11.37 20.02
CA GLU A 130 10.98 12.83 20.25
C GLU A 130 9.55 13.31 19.94
N THR A 131 8.95 12.80 18.86
CA THR A 131 7.61 13.21 18.41
C THR A 131 6.52 12.33 19.01
N PHE A 132 5.28 12.81 18.92
CA PHE A 132 4.08 12.04 19.29
C PHE A 132 3.45 11.35 18.09
N ALA A 133 2.55 10.40 18.36
CA ALA A 133 1.87 9.62 17.32
C ALA A 133 0.88 10.44 16.47
N CYS A 134 0.56 11.69 16.89
CA CYS A 134 -0.24 12.63 16.11
C CYS A 134 0.53 13.28 14.94
N PHE A 135 1.84 13.08 14.83
CA PHE A 135 2.64 13.57 13.71
C PHE A 135 2.68 12.52 12.60
N GLU A 136 2.36 12.95 11.39
CA GLU A 136 2.38 12.08 10.20
C GLU A 136 3.81 11.64 9.86
N PRO A 137 4.03 10.34 9.60
CA PRO A 137 5.34 9.87 9.15
C PRO A 137 5.69 10.47 7.79
N THR A 138 6.95 10.83 7.60
CA THR A 138 7.53 11.19 6.31
C THR A 138 8.68 10.24 6.01
N ILE A 139 8.73 9.75 4.78
CA ILE A 139 9.79 8.85 4.32
C ILE A 139 10.46 9.43 3.08
N ASP A 140 11.78 9.30 2.99
CA ASP A 140 12.61 9.76 1.88
C ASP A 140 13.14 8.60 1.02
N TYR A 141 12.48 7.46 1.11
CA TYR A 141 12.74 6.23 0.36
C TYR A 141 11.44 5.68 -0.22
N VAL A 142 11.56 4.71 -1.10
CA VAL A 142 10.42 4.04 -1.74
C VAL A 142 10.37 2.58 -1.27
N VAL A 143 9.17 2.15 -0.92
CA VAL A 143 8.91 0.78 -0.51
C VAL A 143 7.99 0.12 -1.54
N THR A 144 8.40 -1.04 -2.06
CA THR A 144 7.59 -1.82 -3.00
C THR A 144 7.26 -3.18 -2.40
N LYS A 145 5.98 -3.56 -2.46
CA LYS A 145 5.48 -4.89 -2.13
C LYS A 145 5.16 -5.63 -3.42
N ILE A 146 5.63 -6.88 -3.55
CA ILE A 146 5.25 -7.79 -4.64
C ILE A 146 4.62 -9.04 -4.04
N PRO A 147 3.41 -9.43 -4.47
CA PRO A 147 2.77 -10.66 -4.04
C PRO A 147 3.50 -11.91 -4.55
N ARG A 148 3.35 -13.01 -3.84
CA ARG A 148 3.80 -14.34 -4.25
C ARG A 148 2.59 -15.22 -4.55
N TRP A 149 2.52 -15.73 -5.77
CA TRP A 149 1.56 -16.74 -6.19
C TRP A 149 2.25 -18.09 -6.34
N THR A 150 1.51 -19.17 -6.20
CA THR A 150 2.02 -20.55 -6.28
C THR A 150 1.28 -21.36 -7.36
N PHE A 151 0.94 -20.72 -8.47
CA PHE A 151 0.28 -21.38 -9.60
C PHE A 151 1.07 -22.57 -10.13
N GLU A 152 2.40 -22.56 -9.98
CA GLU A 152 3.26 -23.68 -10.32
C GLU A 152 2.97 -24.96 -9.50
N LYS A 153 2.34 -24.81 -8.32
CA LYS A 153 1.92 -25.92 -7.46
C LYS A 153 0.46 -26.33 -7.69
N PHE A 154 -0.31 -25.49 -8.34
CA PHE A 154 -1.74 -25.67 -8.57
C PHE A 154 -2.04 -25.41 -10.05
N PRO A 155 -1.68 -26.35 -10.96
CA PRO A 155 -1.75 -26.13 -12.41
C PRO A 155 -3.19 -25.94 -12.94
N ASP A 156 -4.19 -26.44 -12.21
CA ASP A 156 -5.62 -26.31 -12.55
C ASP A 156 -6.23 -24.99 -12.05
N ALA A 157 -5.49 -24.20 -11.30
CA ALA A 157 -5.97 -22.91 -10.83
C ALA A 157 -5.89 -21.87 -11.95
N ASP A 158 -6.96 -21.09 -12.11
CA ASP A 158 -6.97 -19.95 -13.05
C ASP A 158 -5.97 -18.88 -12.59
N PRO A 159 -4.92 -18.56 -13.39
CA PRO A 159 -3.91 -17.58 -13.02
C PRO A 159 -4.34 -16.12 -13.24
N VAL A 160 -5.51 -15.88 -13.83
CA VAL A 160 -6.00 -14.51 -14.07
C VAL A 160 -6.36 -13.86 -12.75
N LEU A 161 -5.75 -12.70 -12.47
CA LEU A 161 -6.03 -11.93 -11.26
C LEU A 161 -7.39 -11.24 -11.38
N THR A 162 -8.16 -11.31 -10.30
CA THR A 162 -9.52 -10.75 -10.20
C THR A 162 -9.72 -10.11 -8.83
N VAL A 163 -10.97 -9.86 -8.48
CA VAL A 163 -11.36 -9.39 -7.13
C VAL A 163 -11.15 -10.43 -6.04
N GLN A 164 -10.91 -11.69 -6.41
CA GLN A 164 -10.58 -12.76 -5.47
C GLN A 164 -9.08 -12.84 -5.26
N MET A 165 -8.64 -12.80 -4.01
CA MET A 165 -7.23 -12.92 -3.67
C MET A 165 -6.69 -14.32 -3.93
N LYS A 166 -5.61 -14.40 -4.71
CA LYS A 166 -4.93 -15.65 -5.09
C LYS A 166 -3.49 -15.76 -4.55
N SER A 167 -2.92 -14.67 -4.05
CA SER A 167 -1.58 -14.65 -3.47
C SER A 167 -1.53 -15.41 -2.14
N VAL A 168 -0.39 -16.05 -1.88
CA VAL A 168 -0.13 -16.85 -0.66
C VAL A 168 0.90 -16.17 0.25
N GLY A 169 1.56 -15.13 -0.22
CA GLY A 169 2.58 -14.40 0.52
C GLY A 169 3.00 -13.16 -0.24
N GLU A 170 4.00 -12.49 0.27
CA GLU A 170 4.51 -11.26 -0.31
C GLU A 170 5.95 -11.02 0.10
N THR A 171 6.67 -10.22 -0.68
CA THR A 171 7.94 -9.62 -0.31
C THR A 171 7.82 -8.11 -0.29
N MET A 172 8.63 -7.46 0.52
CA MET A 172 8.72 -6.01 0.62
C MET A 172 10.17 -5.58 0.53
N SER A 173 10.46 -4.57 -0.25
CA SER A 173 11.80 -4.02 -0.41
C SER A 173 11.81 -2.50 -0.33
N ILE A 174 12.89 -1.97 0.18
CA ILE A 174 13.16 -0.53 0.31
C ILE A 174 14.27 -0.16 -0.67
N GLY A 175 14.10 0.94 -1.38
CA GLY A 175 15.10 1.54 -2.27
C GLY A 175 15.00 3.06 -2.26
N ARG A 176 15.99 3.74 -2.81
CA ARG A 176 15.95 5.21 -2.95
C ARG A 176 15.00 5.65 -4.06
N THR A 177 14.76 4.79 -5.02
CA THR A 177 13.85 5.01 -6.14
C THR A 177 12.92 3.83 -6.33
N PHE A 178 11.81 4.05 -7.03
CA PHE A 178 10.88 2.98 -7.38
C PHE A 178 11.57 1.84 -8.17
N LYS A 179 12.40 2.19 -9.15
CA LYS A 179 13.15 1.20 -9.94
C LYS A 179 14.01 0.30 -9.07
N GLU A 180 14.71 0.88 -8.11
CA GLU A 180 15.57 0.12 -7.18
C GLU A 180 14.74 -0.79 -6.27
N SER A 181 13.69 -0.25 -5.64
CA SER A 181 12.84 -1.02 -4.72
C SER A 181 12.11 -2.16 -5.45
N LEU A 182 11.59 -1.93 -6.66
CA LEU A 182 10.94 -2.94 -7.48
C LEU A 182 11.90 -4.09 -7.85
N GLN A 183 13.10 -3.77 -8.31
CA GLN A 183 14.11 -4.77 -8.68
C GLN A 183 14.56 -5.59 -7.46
N LYS A 184 14.71 -4.96 -6.30
CA LYS A 184 15.03 -5.66 -5.03
C LYS A 184 13.86 -6.57 -4.61
N ALA A 185 12.63 -6.12 -4.74
CA ALA A 185 11.45 -6.92 -4.41
C ALA A 185 11.35 -8.17 -5.29
N LEU A 186 11.61 -8.05 -6.59
CA LEU A 186 11.65 -9.19 -7.50
C LEU A 186 12.70 -10.24 -7.06
N ARG A 187 13.91 -9.80 -6.69
CA ARG A 187 14.93 -10.69 -6.14
C ARG A 187 14.49 -11.32 -4.82
N GLY A 188 13.83 -10.54 -3.96
CA GLY A 188 13.35 -10.97 -2.66
C GLY A 188 12.27 -12.05 -2.69
N LEU A 189 11.61 -12.27 -3.83
CA LEU A 189 10.68 -13.39 -4.02
C LEU A 189 11.37 -14.76 -4.02
N GLU A 190 12.68 -14.82 -4.26
CA GLU A 190 13.50 -16.05 -4.28
C GLU A 190 12.97 -17.16 -5.22
N ILE A 191 12.41 -16.76 -6.37
CA ILE A 191 11.84 -17.65 -7.39
C ILE A 191 12.76 -17.83 -8.60
N GLY A 192 14.04 -17.48 -8.46
CA GLY A 192 15.02 -17.58 -9.54
C GLY A 192 15.02 -16.42 -10.53
N HIS A 193 14.35 -15.33 -10.20
CA HIS A 193 14.37 -14.06 -10.95
C HIS A 193 15.25 -13.03 -10.22
N PHE A 194 16.16 -12.41 -10.94
CA PHE A 194 17.10 -11.43 -10.38
C PHE A 194 16.65 -9.97 -10.61
N GLY A 195 15.46 -9.79 -11.14
CA GLY A 195 14.84 -8.53 -11.52
C GLY A 195 14.12 -8.67 -12.85
N LEU A 196 13.57 -7.57 -13.36
CA LEU A 196 13.07 -7.51 -14.74
C LEU A 196 14.25 -7.64 -15.69
N GLY A 197 14.15 -8.53 -16.67
CA GLY A 197 15.20 -8.80 -17.64
C GLY A 197 16.27 -9.81 -17.21
N GLY A 198 16.08 -10.53 -16.11
CA GLY A 198 17.10 -11.44 -15.57
C GLY A 198 16.63 -12.85 -15.24
N GLY A 199 15.46 -13.27 -15.69
CA GLY A 199 14.92 -14.60 -15.43
C GLY A 199 15.14 -15.61 -16.56
N LYS A 200 15.09 -16.90 -16.24
CA LYS A 200 15.24 -17.97 -17.25
C LYS A 200 14.19 -17.94 -18.36
N LYS A 201 13.02 -17.34 -18.11
CA LYS A 201 11.93 -17.19 -19.07
C LYS A 201 11.89 -15.82 -19.72
N ASP A 202 12.88 -14.99 -19.45
CA ASP A 202 12.95 -13.63 -19.96
C ASP A 202 13.23 -13.66 -21.47
N LEU A 203 12.42 -12.94 -22.21
CA LEU A 203 12.53 -12.83 -23.66
C LEU A 203 13.37 -11.62 -24.10
N TRP A 204 13.83 -10.80 -23.16
CA TRP A 204 14.61 -9.59 -23.45
C TRP A 204 15.90 -9.93 -24.20
N GLY A 205 16.13 -9.23 -25.30
CA GLY A 205 17.29 -9.46 -26.16
C GLY A 205 17.22 -10.73 -27.01
N THR A 206 16.12 -11.46 -27.00
CA THR A 206 15.89 -12.65 -27.84
C THR A 206 15.04 -12.32 -29.07
N ALA A 207 15.02 -13.20 -30.06
CA ALA A 207 14.15 -13.07 -31.25
C ALA A 207 12.64 -13.13 -30.91
N LYS A 208 12.28 -13.51 -29.68
CA LYS A 208 10.89 -13.58 -29.18
C LYS A 208 10.54 -12.40 -28.27
N GLN A 209 11.41 -11.41 -28.15
CA GLN A 209 11.13 -10.22 -27.35
C GLN A 209 9.88 -9.51 -27.90
N PRO A 210 8.88 -9.20 -27.03
CA PRO A 210 7.73 -8.42 -27.45
C PRO A 210 8.15 -7.05 -27.98
N SER A 211 7.47 -6.58 -29.01
CA SER A 211 7.66 -5.20 -29.51
C SER A 211 7.06 -4.20 -28.53
N LYS A 212 7.45 -2.93 -28.65
CA LYS A 212 6.85 -1.85 -27.85
C LYS A 212 5.34 -1.72 -28.05
N ASP A 213 4.85 -2.14 -29.22
CA ASP A 213 3.43 -2.07 -29.56
C ASP A 213 2.63 -3.26 -29.00
N THR A 214 3.30 -4.22 -28.39
CA THR A 214 2.69 -5.42 -27.77
C THR A 214 2.58 -5.29 -26.25
N ILE A 215 3.20 -4.27 -25.67
CA ILE A 215 3.16 -3.93 -24.26
C ILE A 215 2.22 -2.76 -24.04
#